data_52ea8891782e45317cdfcf1827df89b1
#
_entry.id   52ea8891782e45317cdfcf1827df89b1
#
_cell.length_a   1.000
_cell.length_b   1.000
_cell.length_c   1.000
_cell.angle_alpha   90.00
_cell.angle_beta   90.00
_cell.angle_gamma   90.00
#
_symmetry.space_group_name_H-M   'P 1'
#
loop_
_entity.id
_entity.type
_entity.pdbx_description
1 polymer ?
#
loop_
_entity_poly.entity_id
_entity_poly.type
_entity_poly.pdbx_seq_one_letter_code
_entity_poly.pdbx_strand_id
1 'polypeptide(L)'
;MLFIGGFVLAIAATKSGLDVKLAKVLLKPFGTKSENVLLGFLLVTGIFSMFLSNTATAAMMLAFLTPVLKSLPANGKGKVALTMAIPVGANVGGIGTPIGTPPNAIAISFLNDPAGMNMGIGFGQWMMVMVPFALLLLVLAWFVLRNLFPFTQKTIELKIEGESKTDWQSIVVYVTFAITILLWMSDSVTGINSNVVAMLPVGVFAACGILTRQDLEEINWSVLWMVAGGFALGVALQDTGLAKHLIATIPFNTWPPILMILGSGLLCYAMANFISHTATANLLIPILALAGMSAAENLAPLGGVSTLLIGVALGSSLAMLLPISTPPNALAHSTGLIEQKEMMKVGIIMGLLGLVLGYAILIVVGKAGLF
;
A
#
# COMPACT_ATOMS: atom_id res chain seq x y z
N MET A 1 12.28 -11.90 1.81
CA MET A 1 11.64 -12.94 0.99
C MET A 1 10.24 -12.50 0.52
N LEU A 2 9.39 -11.99 1.42
CA LEU A 2 8.01 -11.56 1.09
C LEU A 2 7.93 -10.60 -0.11
N PHE A 3 8.77 -9.57 -0.16
CA PHE A 3 8.81 -8.63 -1.30
C PHE A 3 9.24 -9.27 -2.61
N ILE A 4 10.24 -10.17 -2.59
CA ILE A 4 10.71 -10.83 -3.82
C ILE A 4 9.56 -11.62 -4.45
N GLY A 5 8.85 -12.41 -3.63
CA GLY A 5 7.67 -13.15 -4.09
C GLY A 5 6.57 -12.25 -4.63
N GLY A 6 6.28 -11.12 -3.95
CA GLY A 6 5.32 -10.14 -4.40
C GLY A 6 5.70 -9.50 -5.75
N PHE A 7 6.96 -9.10 -5.94
CA PHE A 7 7.44 -8.55 -7.21
C PHE A 7 7.39 -9.58 -8.34
N VAL A 8 7.80 -10.83 -8.08
CA VAL A 8 7.74 -11.91 -9.06
C VAL A 8 6.30 -12.21 -9.47
N LEU A 9 5.36 -12.23 -8.50
CA LEU A 9 3.93 -12.36 -8.78
C LEU A 9 3.42 -11.24 -9.68
N ALA A 10 3.79 -9.99 -9.37
CA ALA A 10 3.37 -8.82 -10.13
C ALA A 10 3.89 -8.86 -11.57
N ILE A 11 5.17 -9.16 -11.77
CA ILE A 11 5.80 -9.29 -13.08
C ILE A 11 5.12 -10.40 -13.91
N ALA A 12 4.91 -11.58 -13.31
CA ALA A 12 4.24 -12.68 -13.97
C ALA A 12 2.78 -12.37 -14.32
N ALA A 13 2.05 -11.67 -13.46
CA ALA A 13 0.68 -11.24 -13.72
C ALA A 13 0.59 -10.32 -14.94
N THR A 14 1.49 -9.34 -15.05
CA THR A 14 1.55 -8.43 -16.20
C THR A 14 1.96 -9.17 -17.48
N LYS A 15 2.95 -10.03 -17.39
CA LYS A 15 3.48 -10.79 -18.54
C LYS A 15 2.46 -11.78 -19.14
N SER A 16 1.60 -12.36 -18.29
CA SER A 16 0.52 -13.27 -18.70
C SER A 16 -0.77 -12.55 -19.11
N GLY A 17 -0.88 -11.24 -18.88
CA GLY A 17 -2.11 -10.48 -19.08
C GLY A 17 -3.21 -10.80 -18.06
N LEU A 18 -2.84 -11.35 -16.89
CA LEU A 18 -3.78 -11.60 -15.78
C LEU A 18 -4.39 -10.28 -15.28
N ASP A 19 -3.58 -9.26 -15.19
CA ASP A 19 -3.97 -7.89 -14.80
C ASP A 19 -5.04 -7.32 -15.75
N VAL A 20 -4.86 -7.47 -17.08
CA VAL A 20 -5.85 -7.07 -18.10
C VAL A 20 -7.16 -7.85 -17.93
N LYS A 21 -7.06 -9.17 -17.75
CA LYS A 21 -8.22 -10.06 -17.57
C LYS A 21 -9.01 -9.69 -16.31
N LEU A 22 -8.32 -9.51 -15.20
CA LEU A 22 -8.93 -9.10 -13.95
C LEU A 22 -9.55 -7.70 -14.04
N ALA A 23 -8.89 -6.74 -14.68
CA ALA A 23 -9.43 -5.41 -14.89
C ALA A 23 -10.76 -5.44 -15.65
N LYS A 24 -10.83 -6.20 -16.76
CA LYS A 24 -12.06 -6.38 -17.55
C LYS A 24 -13.19 -6.98 -16.73
N VAL A 25 -12.89 -8.01 -15.95
CA VAL A 25 -13.89 -8.69 -15.11
C VAL A 25 -14.35 -7.79 -13.97
N LEU A 26 -13.42 -7.14 -13.27
CA LEU A 26 -13.71 -6.34 -12.08
C LEU A 26 -14.36 -4.98 -12.41
N LEU A 27 -14.07 -4.37 -13.57
CA LEU A 27 -14.70 -3.10 -13.96
C LEU A 27 -16.10 -3.29 -14.57
N LYS A 28 -16.39 -4.46 -15.16
CA LYS A 28 -17.68 -4.73 -15.82
C LYS A 28 -18.92 -4.49 -14.94
N PRO A 29 -18.96 -4.87 -13.65
CA PRO A 29 -20.12 -4.68 -12.80
C PRO A 29 -20.50 -3.22 -12.56
N PHE A 30 -19.58 -2.27 -12.72
CA PHE A 30 -19.84 -0.86 -12.46
C PHE A 30 -20.64 -0.18 -13.60
N GLY A 31 -20.80 -0.85 -14.73
CA GLY A 31 -21.61 -0.36 -15.86
C GLY A 31 -21.05 0.91 -16.47
N THR A 32 -21.95 1.78 -16.96
CA THR A 32 -21.59 2.98 -17.74
C THR A 32 -21.88 4.31 -17.04
N LYS A 33 -22.51 4.33 -15.87
CA LYS A 33 -22.74 5.58 -15.13
C LYS A 33 -21.42 6.18 -14.69
N SER A 34 -21.20 7.46 -14.99
CA SER A 34 -19.91 8.14 -14.76
C SER A 34 -19.39 7.99 -13.31
N GLU A 35 -20.29 8.16 -12.34
CA GLU A 35 -19.94 8.04 -10.92
C GLU A 35 -19.58 6.59 -10.55
N ASN A 36 -20.25 5.59 -11.13
CA ASN A 36 -19.94 4.18 -10.88
C ASN A 36 -18.63 3.78 -11.55
N VAL A 37 -18.35 4.33 -12.74
CA VAL A 37 -17.05 4.15 -13.41
C VAL A 37 -15.91 4.70 -12.54
N LEU A 38 -16.09 5.87 -11.93
CA LEU A 38 -15.14 6.42 -10.97
C LEU A 38 -14.91 5.48 -9.79
N LEU A 39 -16.00 4.95 -9.19
CA LEU A 39 -15.91 3.97 -8.11
C LEU A 39 -15.18 2.69 -8.56
N GLY A 40 -15.49 2.22 -9.76
CA GLY A 40 -14.85 1.05 -10.36
C GLY A 40 -13.35 1.24 -10.49
N PHE A 41 -12.90 2.36 -11.06
CA PHE A 41 -11.46 2.64 -11.18
C PHE A 41 -10.77 2.77 -9.81
N LEU A 42 -11.40 3.40 -8.81
CA LEU A 42 -10.87 3.48 -7.46
C LEU A 42 -10.71 2.10 -6.83
N LEU A 43 -11.78 1.31 -6.81
CA LEU A 43 -11.78 0.00 -6.15
C LEU A 43 -10.88 -1.00 -6.87
N VAL A 44 -10.93 -1.06 -8.19
CA VAL A 44 -10.10 -1.98 -8.97
C VAL A 44 -8.62 -1.61 -8.85
N THR A 45 -8.27 -0.32 -8.94
CA THR A 45 -6.91 0.14 -8.69
C THR A 45 -6.46 -0.23 -7.28
N GLY A 46 -7.31 -0.02 -6.28
CA GLY A 46 -7.01 -0.37 -4.90
C GLY A 46 -6.78 -1.87 -4.70
N ILE A 47 -7.64 -2.72 -5.26
CA ILE A 47 -7.51 -4.18 -5.18
C ILE A 47 -6.20 -4.66 -5.83
N PHE A 48 -5.87 -4.14 -7.01
CA PHE A 48 -4.59 -4.48 -7.65
C PHE A 48 -3.40 -4.04 -6.81
N SER A 49 -3.45 -2.83 -6.26
CA SER A 49 -2.37 -2.28 -5.45
C SER A 49 -2.16 -3.00 -4.12
N MET A 50 -3.09 -3.80 -3.67
CA MET A 50 -2.89 -4.69 -2.52
C MET A 50 -1.84 -5.78 -2.79
N PHE A 51 -1.71 -6.22 -4.05
CA PHE A 51 -0.87 -7.36 -4.42
C PHE A 51 0.22 -7.03 -5.45
N LEU A 52 0.06 -5.90 -6.15
CA LEU A 52 1.03 -5.39 -7.11
C LEU A 52 1.65 -4.10 -6.57
N SER A 53 2.81 -3.71 -7.09
CA SER A 53 3.39 -2.42 -6.69
C SER A 53 2.48 -1.26 -7.09
N ASN A 54 2.38 -0.23 -6.22
CA ASN A 54 1.57 0.96 -6.49
C ASN A 54 1.92 1.61 -7.83
N THR A 55 3.21 1.62 -8.19
CA THR A 55 3.70 2.20 -9.45
C THR A 55 3.22 1.42 -10.67
N ALA A 56 3.38 0.09 -10.66
CA ALA A 56 2.93 -0.76 -11.77
C ALA A 56 1.41 -0.70 -11.93
N THR A 57 0.68 -0.77 -10.81
CA THR A 57 -0.78 -0.63 -10.79
C THR A 57 -1.21 0.71 -11.38
N ALA A 58 -0.59 1.81 -10.97
CA ALA A 58 -0.95 3.14 -11.49
C ALA A 58 -0.66 3.27 -12.99
N ALA A 59 0.50 2.80 -13.47
CA ALA A 59 0.85 2.83 -14.88
C ALA A 59 -0.15 2.03 -15.74
N MET A 60 -0.49 0.82 -15.32
CA MET A 60 -1.46 -0.05 -15.99
C MET A 60 -2.84 0.58 -16.02
N MET A 61 -3.33 1.04 -14.87
CA MET A 61 -4.69 1.62 -14.78
C MET A 61 -4.82 2.95 -15.52
N LEU A 62 -3.76 3.76 -15.60
CA LEU A 62 -3.72 4.95 -16.45
C LEU A 62 -3.78 4.59 -17.94
N ALA A 63 -3.13 3.51 -18.36
CA ALA A 63 -3.23 3.00 -19.71
C ALA A 63 -4.68 2.59 -20.04
N PHE A 64 -5.36 1.85 -19.15
CA PHE A 64 -6.77 1.47 -19.31
C PHE A 64 -7.72 2.68 -19.25
N LEU A 65 -7.34 3.71 -18.51
CA LEU A 65 -8.14 4.93 -18.41
C LEU A 65 -8.03 5.82 -19.67
N THR A 66 -6.93 5.75 -20.41
CA THR A 66 -6.67 6.62 -21.56
C THR A 66 -7.78 6.60 -22.62
N PRO A 67 -8.31 5.45 -23.09
CA PRO A 67 -9.45 5.42 -24.01
C PRO A 67 -10.72 6.05 -23.43
N VAL A 68 -10.95 5.85 -22.13
CA VAL A 68 -12.11 6.39 -21.41
C VAL A 68 -12.04 7.92 -21.35
N LEU A 69 -10.85 8.47 -21.09
CA LEU A 69 -10.64 9.93 -21.05
C LEU A 69 -10.86 10.61 -22.40
N LYS A 70 -10.60 9.91 -23.51
CA LYS A 70 -10.88 10.43 -24.87
C LYS A 70 -12.37 10.63 -25.15
N SER A 71 -13.25 9.88 -24.49
CA SER A 71 -14.70 9.99 -24.61
C SER A 71 -15.29 11.15 -23.81
N LEU A 72 -14.52 11.76 -22.92
CA LEU A 72 -14.96 12.86 -22.06
C LEU A 72 -14.65 14.25 -22.67
N PRO A 73 -15.44 15.29 -22.36
CA PRO A 73 -15.19 16.66 -22.80
C PRO A 73 -13.78 17.14 -22.41
N ALA A 74 -13.12 17.90 -23.29
CA ALA A 74 -11.73 18.33 -23.09
C ALA A 74 -11.51 19.04 -21.74
N ASN A 75 -12.44 19.94 -21.36
CA ASN A 75 -12.36 20.75 -20.15
C ASN A 75 -13.24 20.23 -19.01
N GLY A 76 -13.66 18.95 -19.05
CA GLY A 76 -14.56 18.37 -18.04
C GLY A 76 -13.81 17.99 -16.77
N LYS A 77 -14.29 18.46 -15.60
CA LYS A 77 -13.75 18.08 -14.28
C LYS A 77 -13.77 16.56 -14.03
N GLY A 78 -14.63 15.80 -14.72
CA GLY A 78 -14.65 14.34 -14.65
C GLY A 78 -13.35 13.67 -15.10
N LYS A 79 -12.57 14.31 -16.00
CA LYS A 79 -11.22 13.82 -16.34
C LYS A 79 -10.29 13.88 -15.15
N VAL A 80 -10.32 14.98 -14.41
CA VAL A 80 -9.54 15.15 -13.19
C VAL A 80 -9.94 14.08 -12.16
N ALA A 81 -11.25 13.87 -11.95
CA ALA A 81 -11.75 12.86 -11.01
C ALA A 81 -11.22 11.46 -11.34
N LEU A 82 -11.36 11.02 -12.59
CA LEU A 82 -10.92 9.70 -13.03
C LEU A 82 -9.40 9.55 -12.98
N THR A 83 -8.65 10.57 -13.39
CA THR A 83 -7.19 10.51 -13.34
C THR A 83 -6.69 10.50 -11.91
N MET A 84 -7.32 11.28 -10.99
CA MET A 84 -7.03 11.27 -9.56
C MET A 84 -7.42 9.94 -8.87
N ALA A 85 -8.40 9.22 -9.39
CA ALA A 85 -8.79 7.92 -8.85
C ALA A 85 -7.64 6.91 -8.87
N ILE A 86 -6.72 7.02 -9.83
CA ILE A 86 -5.62 6.09 -9.99
C ILE A 86 -4.57 6.23 -8.86
N PRO A 87 -3.94 7.40 -8.64
CA PRO A 87 -2.96 7.53 -7.56
C PRO A 87 -3.59 7.36 -6.18
N VAL A 88 -4.81 7.85 -5.96
CA VAL A 88 -5.53 7.64 -4.69
C VAL A 88 -5.84 6.16 -4.48
N GLY A 89 -6.36 5.48 -5.52
CA GLY A 89 -6.64 4.04 -5.47
C GLY A 89 -5.37 3.23 -5.17
N ALA A 90 -4.27 3.55 -5.84
CA ALA A 90 -3.00 2.84 -5.65
C ALA A 90 -2.42 3.04 -4.25
N ASN A 91 -2.33 4.28 -3.76
CA ASN A 91 -1.75 4.58 -2.46
C ASN A 91 -2.60 4.01 -1.31
N VAL A 92 -3.92 4.19 -1.36
CA VAL A 92 -4.84 3.67 -0.34
C VAL A 92 -4.92 2.14 -0.40
N GLY A 93 -5.02 1.56 -1.60
CA GLY A 93 -5.08 0.10 -1.77
C GLY A 93 -3.86 -0.62 -1.23
N GLY A 94 -2.66 -0.06 -1.45
CA GLY A 94 -1.41 -0.61 -0.94
C GLY A 94 -1.37 -0.80 0.58
N ILE A 95 -2.19 -0.07 1.34
CA ILE A 95 -2.29 -0.23 2.80
C ILE A 95 -2.88 -1.59 3.19
N GLY A 96 -3.71 -2.19 2.32
CA GLY A 96 -4.50 -3.38 2.61
C GLY A 96 -3.70 -4.63 2.92
N THR A 97 -2.47 -4.77 2.41
CA THR A 97 -1.65 -5.97 2.63
C THR A 97 -0.22 -5.64 3.06
N PRO A 98 0.48 -6.59 3.69
CA PRO A 98 1.89 -6.43 4.05
C PRO A 98 2.83 -6.10 2.88
N ILE A 99 2.49 -6.55 1.67
CA ILE A 99 3.32 -6.38 0.46
C ILE A 99 2.87 -5.21 -0.42
N GLY A 100 1.68 -4.66 -0.20
CA GLY A 100 1.11 -3.63 -1.07
C GLY A 100 1.92 -2.33 -1.06
N THR A 101 2.55 -2.00 0.08
CA THR A 101 3.45 -0.85 0.17
C THR A 101 4.62 -1.12 1.11
N PRO A 102 5.84 -0.63 0.81
CA PRO A 102 7.02 -0.89 1.64
C PRO A 102 6.90 -0.50 3.12
N PRO A 103 6.28 0.61 3.50
CA PRO A 103 6.09 0.96 4.92
C PRO A 103 5.42 -0.14 5.75
N ASN A 104 4.44 -0.84 5.19
CA ASN A 104 3.74 -1.92 5.90
C ASN A 104 4.69 -3.06 6.25
N ALA A 105 5.49 -3.51 5.28
CA ALA A 105 6.41 -4.60 5.51
C ALA A 105 7.57 -4.21 6.43
N ILE A 106 8.00 -2.94 6.42
CA ILE A 106 8.97 -2.43 7.38
C ILE A 106 8.38 -2.49 8.79
N ALA A 107 7.15 -2.00 8.99
CA ALA A 107 6.50 -2.06 10.30
C ALA A 107 6.32 -3.49 10.81
N ILE A 108 5.78 -4.39 9.98
CA ILE A 108 5.58 -5.80 10.33
C ILE A 108 6.90 -6.47 10.68
N SER A 109 7.96 -6.17 9.97
CA SER A 109 9.24 -6.80 10.23
C SER A 109 9.84 -6.40 11.58
N PHE A 110 9.69 -5.15 12.02
CA PHE A 110 10.08 -4.73 13.36
C PHE A 110 9.16 -5.30 14.45
N LEU A 111 7.85 -5.36 14.19
CA LEU A 111 6.88 -5.95 15.12
C LEU A 111 7.10 -7.45 15.31
N ASN A 112 7.54 -8.16 14.26
CA ASN A 112 7.76 -9.60 14.27
C ASN A 112 9.23 -10.00 14.48
N ASP A 113 10.12 -9.05 14.77
CA ASP A 113 11.52 -9.36 15.02
C ASP A 113 11.65 -10.27 16.25
N PRO A 114 12.20 -11.51 16.12
CA PRO A 114 12.37 -12.44 17.25
C PRO A 114 13.31 -11.91 18.33
N ALA A 115 14.27 -11.06 17.96
CA ALA A 115 15.19 -10.41 18.90
C ALA A 115 14.59 -9.15 19.54
N GLY A 116 13.45 -8.69 19.02
CA GLY A 116 12.74 -7.48 19.44
C GLY A 116 11.37 -7.77 20.05
N MET A 117 10.31 -7.35 19.36
CA MET A 117 8.93 -7.40 19.89
C MET A 117 8.28 -8.76 19.76
N ASN A 118 8.65 -9.55 18.75
CA ASN A 118 8.17 -10.93 18.50
C ASN A 118 6.63 -11.08 18.57
N MET A 119 5.88 -10.11 17.99
CA MET A 119 4.42 -10.07 18.11
C MET A 119 3.70 -11.09 17.23
N GLY A 120 4.38 -11.64 16.20
CA GLY A 120 3.84 -12.70 15.36
C GLY A 120 2.65 -12.28 14.47
N ILE A 121 2.58 -11.00 14.05
CA ILE A 121 1.50 -10.50 13.21
C ILE A 121 1.54 -11.19 11.85
N GLY A 122 0.50 -11.99 11.57
CA GLY A 122 0.36 -12.74 10.33
C GLY A 122 -0.10 -11.86 9.15
N PHE A 123 0.09 -12.40 7.94
CA PHE A 123 -0.36 -11.74 6.70
C PHE A 123 -1.90 -11.62 6.68
N GLY A 124 -2.61 -12.71 6.99
CA GLY A 124 -4.06 -12.73 7.06
C GLY A 124 -4.62 -11.83 8.16
N GLN A 125 -3.95 -11.79 9.32
CA GLN A 125 -4.32 -10.92 10.44
C GLN A 125 -4.24 -9.43 10.05
N TRP A 126 -3.16 -9.02 9.36
CA TRP A 126 -3.07 -7.68 8.79
C TRP A 126 -4.22 -7.37 7.83
N MET A 127 -4.47 -8.29 6.87
CA MET A 127 -5.54 -8.11 5.88
C MET A 127 -6.92 -8.00 6.53
N MET A 128 -7.19 -8.78 7.58
CA MET A 128 -8.49 -8.76 8.29
C MET A 128 -8.86 -7.36 8.77
N VAL A 129 -7.88 -6.56 9.16
CA VAL A 129 -8.08 -5.18 9.64
C VAL A 129 -7.92 -4.17 8.51
N MET A 130 -6.84 -4.28 7.74
CA MET A 130 -6.44 -3.23 6.81
C MET A 130 -7.17 -3.27 5.46
N VAL A 131 -7.68 -4.43 5.01
CA VAL A 131 -8.49 -4.49 3.78
C VAL A 131 -9.83 -3.78 3.96
N PRO A 132 -10.63 -4.07 5.02
CA PRO A 132 -11.85 -3.30 5.27
C PRO A 132 -11.61 -1.80 5.43
N PHE A 133 -10.53 -1.41 6.12
CA PHE A 133 -10.13 -0.01 6.25
C PHE A 133 -9.82 0.64 4.89
N ALA A 134 -8.99 -0.01 4.07
CA ALA A 134 -8.65 0.49 2.74
C ALA A 134 -9.90 0.62 1.84
N LEU A 135 -10.78 -0.38 1.84
CA LEU A 135 -12.02 -0.33 1.08
C LEU A 135 -12.95 0.80 1.54
N LEU A 136 -13.10 0.99 2.86
CA LEU A 136 -13.84 2.12 3.41
C LEU A 136 -13.25 3.45 2.93
N LEU A 137 -11.94 3.60 2.99
CA LEU A 137 -11.25 4.82 2.59
C LEU A 137 -11.36 5.07 1.07
N LEU A 138 -11.37 4.02 0.24
CA LEU A 138 -11.63 4.12 -1.20
C LEU A 138 -13.07 4.58 -1.51
N VAL A 139 -14.06 4.10 -0.76
CA VAL A 139 -15.44 4.58 -0.88
C VAL A 139 -15.54 6.05 -0.47
N LEU A 140 -14.87 6.45 0.60
CA LEU A 140 -14.81 7.86 1.00
C LEU A 140 -14.09 8.72 -0.06
N ALA A 141 -13.02 8.20 -0.67
CA ALA A 141 -12.34 8.85 -1.79
C ALA A 141 -13.27 9.07 -2.99
N TRP A 142 -14.13 8.09 -3.27
CA TRP A 142 -15.16 8.25 -4.31
C TRP A 142 -16.10 9.43 -4.00
N PHE A 143 -16.59 9.55 -2.75
CA PHE A 143 -17.41 10.71 -2.34
C PHE A 143 -16.65 12.03 -2.47
N VAL A 144 -15.38 12.06 -2.06
CA VAL A 144 -14.54 13.25 -2.17
C VAL A 144 -14.34 13.65 -3.63
N LEU A 145 -13.92 12.73 -4.49
CA LEU A 145 -13.61 13.02 -5.88
C LEU A 145 -14.83 13.41 -6.69
N ARG A 146 -15.97 12.71 -6.54
CA ARG A 146 -17.20 13.07 -7.26
C ARG A 146 -17.75 14.45 -6.89
N ASN A 147 -17.57 14.87 -5.62
CA ASN A 147 -18.03 16.18 -5.16
C ASN A 147 -17.09 17.31 -5.55
N LEU A 148 -15.76 17.08 -5.51
CA LEU A 148 -14.78 18.08 -5.92
C LEU A 148 -14.73 18.27 -7.45
N PHE A 149 -14.91 17.17 -8.18
CA PHE A 149 -14.76 17.11 -9.63
C PHE A 149 -16.00 16.46 -10.29
N PRO A 150 -17.16 17.14 -10.27
CA PRO A 150 -18.40 16.57 -10.78
C PRO A 150 -18.35 16.30 -12.29
N PHE A 151 -18.99 15.20 -12.71
CA PHE A 151 -19.14 14.85 -14.11
C PHE A 151 -20.22 15.71 -14.78
N THR A 152 -19.94 16.18 -15.99
CA THR A 152 -20.93 16.82 -16.85
C THR A 152 -21.74 15.78 -17.63
N GLN A 153 -21.18 14.61 -17.88
CA GLN A 153 -21.83 13.50 -18.57
C GLN A 153 -22.33 12.46 -17.58
N LYS A 154 -23.54 11.95 -17.82
CA LYS A 154 -24.15 10.92 -16.96
C LYS A 154 -23.59 9.51 -17.24
N THR A 155 -23.10 9.26 -18.44
CA THR A 155 -22.63 7.94 -18.88
C THR A 155 -21.28 8.05 -19.60
N ILE A 156 -20.45 7.04 -19.40
CA ILE A 156 -19.13 6.88 -20.01
C ILE A 156 -19.07 5.47 -20.58
N GLU A 157 -18.61 5.33 -21.81
CA GLU A 157 -18.39 4.02 -22.41
C GLU A 157 -17.06 3.45 -21.95
N LEU A 158 -17.10 2.27 -21.31
CA LEU A 158 -15.90 1.56 -20.85
C LEU A 158 -15.37 0.68 -21.99
N LYS A 159 -14.28 1.10 -22.61
CA LYS A 159 -13.51 0.28 -23.57
C LYS A 159 -12.15 -0.02 -22.93
N ILE A 160 -11.97 -1.25 -22.47
CA ILE A 160 -10.68 -1.69 -21.94
C ILE A 160 -9.98 -2.48 -23.04
N GLU A 161 -8.94 -1.89 -23.61
CA GLU A 161 -8.09 -2.51 -24.61
C GLU A 161 -7.04 -3.40 -23.96
N GLY A 162 -6.59 -4.41 -24.65
CA GLY A 162 -5.57 -5.38 -24.22
C GLY A 162 -6.05 -6.83 -24.37
N GLU A 163 -5.11 -7.71 -24.53
CA GLU A 163 -5.36 -9.15 -24.66
C GLU A 163 -4.84 -9.90 -23.45
N SER A 164 -5.61 -10.86 -22.97
CA SER A 164 -5.16 -11.84 -21.98
C SER A 164 -4.68 -13.10 -22.72
N LYS A 165 -3.54 -13.61 -22.31
CA LYS A 165 -3.02 -14.86 -22.86
C LYS A 165 -3.73 -16.06 -22.23
N THR A 166 -3.88 -17.14 -23.02
CA THR A 166 -4.53 -18.39 -22.58
C THR A 166 -3.63 -19.62 -22.78
N ASP A 167 -2.34 -19.38 -22.98
CA ASP A 167 -1.34 -20.44 -23.06
C ASP A 167 -1.16 -21.12 -21.68
N TRP A 168 -0.51 -22.29 -21.70
CA TRP A 168 -0.31 -23.07 -20.47
C TRP A 168 0.47 -22.31 -19.40
N GLN A 169 1.43 -21.46 -19.80
CA GLN A 169 2.21 -20.64 -18.88
C GLN A 169 1.33 -19.62 -18.16
N SER A 170 0.42 -18.97 -18.87
CA SER A 170 -0.55 -18.05 -18.28
C SER A 170 -1.49 -18.75 -17.29
N ILE A 171 -1.91 -19.98 -17.60
CA ILE A 171 -2.73 -20.78 -16.66
C ILE A 171 -1.93 -21.08 -15.38
N VAL A 172 -0.65 -21.47 -15.51
CA VAL A 172 0.22 -21.67 -14.33
C VAL A 172 0.32 -20.40 -13.50
N VAL A 173 0.48 -19.23 -14.12
CA VAL A 173 0.50 -17.94 -13.41
C VAL A 173 -0.81 -17.71 -12.68
N TYR A 174 -1.97 -17.92 -13.33
CA TYR A 174 -3.28 -17.68 -12.70
C TYR A 174 -3.51 -18.58 -11.49
N VAL A 175 -3.19 -19.85 -11.61
CA VAL A 175 -3.33 -20.82 -10.52
C VAL A 175 -2.37 -20.51 -9.38
N THR A 176 -1.09 -20.25 -9.69
CA THR A 176 -0.08 -19.92 -8.67
C THR A 176 -0.43 -18.61 -7.94
N PHE A 177 -0.90 -17.60 -8.67
CA PHE A 177 -1.35 -16.34 -8.09
C PHE A 177 -2.48 -16.57 -7.09
N ALA A 178 -3.53 -17.31 -7.49
CA ALA A 178 -4.65 -17.62 -6.62
C ALA A 178 -4.23 -18.42 -5.37
N ILE A 179 -3.43 -19.47 -5.56
CA ILE A 179 -2.94 -20.30 -4.45
C ILE A 179 -2.08 -19.48 -3.47
N THR A 180 -1.18 -18.63 -3.98
CA THR A 180 -0.32 -17.81 -3.12
C THR A 180 -1.14 -16.85 -2.25
N ILE A 181 -2.15 -16.19 -2.83
CA ILE A 181 -3.04 -15.29 -2.06
C ILE A 181 -3.83 -16.08 -1.03
N LEU A 182 -4.40 -17.22 -1.39
CA LEU A 182 -5.16 -18.06 -0.45
C LEU A 182 -4.30 -18.55 0.71
N LEU A 183 -3.06 -18.95 0.44
CA LEU A 183 -2.12 -19.36 1.49
C LEU A 183 -1.72 -18.18 2.40
N TRP A 184 -1.52 -16.98 1.86
CA TRP A 184 -1.27 -15.79 2.67
C TRP A 184 -2.47 -15.42 3.55
N MET A 185 -3.70 -15.53 3.04
CA MET A 185 -4.92 -15.25 3.81
C MET A 185 -5.17 -16.29 4.91
N SER A 186 -4.68 -17.50 4.73
CA SER A 186 -4.89 -18.63 5.66
C SER A 186 -3.66 -18.95 6.51
N ASP A 187 -2.69 -18.05 6.62
CA ASP A 187 -1.44 -18.28 7.36
C ASP A 187 -1.68 -18.66 8.85
N SER A 188 -2.68 -18.03 9.48
CA SER A 188 -3.10 -18.35 10.85
C SER A 188 -3.68 -19.76 11.01
N VAL A 189 -4.26 -20.33 9.95
CA VAL A 189 -4.84 -21.69 9.95
C VAL A 189 -3.82 -22.73 9.52
N THR A 190 -3.03 -22.42 8.50
CA THR A 190 -2.04 -23.34 7.93
C THR A 190 -0.74 -23.39 8.74
N GLY A 191 -0.44 -22.35 9.50
CA GLY A 191 0.83 -22.18 10.22
C GLY A 191 2.05 -21.98 9.29
N ILE A 192 1.82 -21.82 7.97
CA ILE A 192 2.90 -21.64 7.00
C ILE A 192 3.33 -20.17 7.01
N ASN A 193 4.62 -19.95 7.29
CA ASN A 193 5.16 -18.59 7.30
C ASN A 193 5.00 -17.89 5.94
N SER A 194 4.50 -16.66 5.95
CA SER A 194 4.22 -15.87 4.75
C SER A 194 5.45 -15.67 3.85
N ASN A 195 6.68 -15.67 4.42
CA ASN A 195 7.91 -15.60 3.64
C ASN A 195 8.18 -16.90 2.85
N VAL A 196 7.77 -18.06 3.40
CA VAL A 196 7.86 -19.35 2.68
C VAL A 196 6.87 -19.38 1.55
N VAL A 197 5.62 -18.99 1.81
CA VAL A 197 4.57 -18.86 0.77
C VAL A 197 5.03 -17.94 -0.37
N ALA A 198 5.72 -16.83 -0.06
CA ALA A 198 6.26 -15.91 -1.06
C ALA A 198 7.27 -16.54 -2.02
N MET A 199 7.96 -17.61 -1.61
CA MET A 199 8.92 -18.32 -2.46
C MET A 199 8.24 -19.30 -3.44
N LEU A 200 6.98 -19.66 -3.21
CA LEU A 200 6.22 -20.54 -4.09
C LEU A 200 6.14 -20.01 -5.53
N PRO A 201 5.70 -18.77 -5.80
CA PRO A 201 5.69 -18.24 -7.16
C PRO A 201 7.09 -18.17 -7.78
N VAL A 202 8.13 -17.86 -6.99
CA VAL A 202 9.51 -17.81 -7.48
C VAL A 202 9.94 -19.19 -7.98
N GLY A 203 9.74 -20.24 -7.17
CA GLY A 203 10.10 -21.61 -7.52
C GLY A 203 9.29 -22.14 -8.71
N VAL A 204 7.97 -21.98 -8.68
CA VAL A 204 7.07 -22.47 -9.76
C VAL A 204 7.38 -21.77 -11.08
N PHE A 205 7.50 -20.45 -11.09
CA PHE A 205 7.72 -19.70 -12.33
C PHE A 205 9.13 -19.92 -12.92
N ALA A 206 10.14 -20.11 -12.05
CA ALA A 206 11.47 -20.50 -12.51
C ALA A 206 11.48 -21.91 -13.12
N ALA A 207 10.85 -22.88 -12.45
CA ALA A 207 10.77 -24.27 -12.95
C ALA A 207 9.99 -24.39 -14.27
N CYS A 208 8.96 -23.54 -14.46
CA CYS A 208 8.15 -23.52 -15.70
C CYS A 208 8.75 -22.60 -16.79
N GLY A 209 9.91 -22.00 -16.61
CA GLY A 209 10.54 -21.08 -17.57
C GLY A 209 9.73 -19.82 -17.84
N ILE A 210 8.83 -19.44 -16.91
CA ILE A 210 8.04 -18.21 -16.98
C ILE A 210 8.89 -17.01 -16.52
N LEU A 211 9.67 -17.22 -15.44
CA LEU A 211 10.59 -16.23 -14.89
C LEU A 211 11.94 -16.31 -15.62
N THR A 212 12.33 -15.23 -16.25
CA THR A 212 13.60 -15.10 -16.97
C THR A 212 14.58 -14.22 -16.17
N ARG A 213 15.84 -14.19 -16.62
CA ARG A 213 16.84 -13.28 -16.04
C ARG A 213 16.43 -11.82 -16.17
N GLN A 214 15.85 -11.43 -17.30
CA GLN A 214 15.37 -10.05 -17.52
C GLN A 214 14.27 -9.68 -16.52
N ASP A 215 13.34 -10.60 -16.23
CA ASP A 215 12.29 -10.37 -15.26
C ASP A 215 12.86 -10.14 -13.83
N LEU A 216 13.97 -10.79 -13.49
CA LEU A 216 14.67 -10.57 -12.23
C LEU A 216 15.35 -9.20 -12.16
N GLU A 217 15.79 -8.67 -13.30
CA GLU A 217 16.36 -7.31 -13.40
C GLU A 217 15.27 -6.22 -13.23
N GLU A 218 14.00 -6.53 -13.54
CA GLU A 218 12.84 -5.63 -13.33
C GLU A 218 12.39 -5.55 -11.86
N ILE A 219 12.86 -6.45 -11.00
CA ILE A 219 12.58 -6.39 -9.56
C ILE A 219 13.09 -5.05 -9.01
N ASN A 220 12.29 -4.40 -8.16
CA ASN A 220 12.70 -3.17 -7.52
C ASN A 220 13.76 -3.42 -6.41
N TRP A 221 14.98 -3.69 -6.85
CA TRP A 221 16.13 -3.95 -5.97
C TRP A 221 16.42 -2.80 -5.02
N SER A 222 16.14 -1.56 -5.44
CA SER A 222 16.32 -0.37 -4.58
C SER A 222 15.45 -0.47 -3.32
N VAL A 223 14.21 -0.92 -3.44
CA VAL A 223 13.33 -1.15 -2.28
C VAL A 223 13.89 -2.25 -1.38
N LEU A 224 14.36 -3.37 -1.97
CA LEU A 224 14.93 -4.48 -1.20
C LEU A 224 16.17 -4.05 -0.42
N TRP A 225 17.09 -3.34 -1.05
CA TRP A 225 18.30 -2.80 -0.41
C TRP A 225 17.96 -1.77 0.67
N MET A 226 16.97 -0.90 0.41
CA MET A 226 16.55 0.10 1.39
C MET A 226 15.94 -0.55 2.64
N VAL A 227 15.10 -1.58 2.47
CA VAL A 227 14.54 -2.36 3.59
C VAL A 227 15.65 -3.10 4.34
N ALA A 228 16.57 -3.78 3.64
CA ALA A 228 17.71 -4.45 4.26
C ALA A 228 18.61 -3.47 5.04
N GLY A 229 18.85 -2.28 4.47
CA GLY A 229 19.59 -1.20 5.15
C GLY A 229 18.89 -0.69 6.40
N GLY A 230 17.56 -0.58 6.39
CA GLY A 230 16.76 -0.23 7.57
C GLY A 230 16.92 -1.24 8.71
N PHE A 231 16.92 -2.54 8.38
CA PHE A 231 17.22 -3.59 9.37
C PHE A 231 18.64 -3.50 9.91
N ALA A 232 19.63 -3.37 9.01
CA ALA A 232 21.03 -3.24 9.41
C ALA A 232 21.23 -2.03 10.34
N LEU A 233 20.55 -0.91 10.06
CA LEU A 233 20.55 0.27 10.92
C LEU A 233 19.95 -0.04 12.30
N GLY A 234 18.81 -0.73 12.35
CA GLY A 234 18.17 -1.15 13.60
C GLY A 234 19.10 -2.02 14.47
N VAL A 235 19.72 -3.03 13.87
CA VAL A 235 20.71 -3.89 14.55
C VAL A 235 21.91 -3.06 15.03
N ALA A 236 22.48 -2.21 14.19
CA ALA A 236 23.62 -1.35 14.55
C ALA A 236 23.26 -0.41 15.73
N LEU A 237 22.08 0.18 15.75
CA LEU A 237 21.62 1.01 16.87
C LEU A 237 21.54 0.23 18.19
N GLN A 238 21.13 -1.04 18.14
CA GLN A 238 21.08 -1.91 19.33
C GLN A 238 22.48 -2.33 19.78
N ASP A 239 23.29 -2.85 18.86
CA ASP A 239 24.63 -3.40 19.18
C ASP A 239 25.62 -2.34 19.65
N THR A 240 25.54 -1.14 19.11
CA THR A 240 26.40 0.00 19.53
C THR A 240 25.96 0.62 20.86
N GLY A 241 24.78 0.26 21.38
CA GLY A 241 24.18 0.89 22.55
C GLY A 241 23.68 2.31 22.30
N LEU A 242 23.76 2.82 21.05
CA LEU A 242 23.28 4.17 20.70
C LEU A 242 21.77 4.28 20.94
N ALA A 243 21.03 3.21 20.67
CA ALA A 243 19.61 3.14 21.01
C ALA A 243 19.34 3.38 22.50
N LYS A 244 20.08 2.70 23.38
CA LYS A 244 19.96 2.90 24.86
C LYS A 244 20.33 4.32 25.26
N HIS A 245 21.37 4.89 24.64
CA HIS A 245 21.79 6.26 24.90
C HIS A 245 20.71 7.28 24.50
N LEU A 246 20.12 7.13 23.32
CA LEU A 246 19.03 7.99 22.84
C LEU A 246 17.79 7.90 23.74
N ILE A 247 17.41 6.68 24.15
CA ILE A 247 16.27 6.47 25.06
C ILE A 247 16.55 7.07 26.42
N ALA A 248 17.78 6.96 26.93
CA ALA A 248 18.16 7.56 28.22
C ALA A 248 18.21 9.10 28.16
N THR A 249 18.53 9.67 27.01
CA THR A 249 18.62 11.11 26.80
C THR A 249 17.25 11.75 26.53
N ILE A 250 16.37 11.04 25.81
CA ILE A 250 15.03 11.50 25.47
C ILE A 250 14.02 10.73 26.36
N PRO A 251 13.38 11.36 27.32
CA PRO A 251 12.49 10.66 28.25
C PRO A 251 11.12 10.34 27.59
N PHE A 252 11.12 9.45 26.59
CA PHE A 252 9.91 9.05 25.87
C PHE A 252 8.79 8.55 26.78
N ASN A 253 9.15 7.90 27.88
CA ASN A 253 8.22 7.40 28.89
C ASN A 253 7.43 8.50 29.63
N THR A 254 7.90 9.75 29.57
CA THR A 254 7.19 10.90 30.14
C THR A 254 6.26 11.60 29.17
N TRP A 255 6.35 11.25 27.89
CA TRP A 255 5.50 11.87 26.87
C TRP A 255 4.07 11.34 26.96
N PRO A 256 3.05 12.22 26.75
CA PRO A 256 1.68 11.74 26.64
C PRO A 256 1.55 10.68 25.55
N PRO A 257 0.97 9.49 25.82
CA PRO A 257 0.85 8.40 24.86
C PRO A 257 0.19 8.83 23.55
N ILE A 258 -0.79 9.71 23.63
CA ILE A 258 -1.49 10.28 22.48
C ILE A 258 -0.53 11.08 21.58
N LEU A 259 0.42 11.81 22.16
CA LEU A 259 1.42 12.56 21.41
C LEU A 259 2.41 11.61 20.71
N MET A 260 2.82 10.54 21.38
CA MET A 260 3.70 9.55 20.76
C MET A 260 3.03 8.88 19.55
N ILE A 261 1.77 8.43 19.70
CA ILE A 261 1.06 7.70 18.65
C ILE A 261 0.64 8.64 17.53
N LEU A 262 -0.14 9.67 17.82
CA LEU A 262 -0.67 10.55 16.76
C LEU A 262 0.40 11.51 16.24
N GLY A 263 1.27 12.01 17.11
CA GLY A 263 2.33 12.94 16.73
C GLY A 263 3.36 12.31 15.79
N SER A 264 3.79 11.07 16.07
CA SER A 264 4.72 10.35 15.18
C SER A 264 4.10 10.02 13.83
N GLY A 265 2.83 9.61 13.78
CA GLY A 265 2.15 9.38 12.51
C GLY A 265 1.93 10.65 11.71
N LEU A 266 1.58 11.75 12.36
CA LEU A 266 1.45 13.06 11.71
C LEU A 266 2.80 13.57 11.20
N LEU A 267 3.87 13.42 11.97
CA LEU A 267 5.23 13.73 11.55
C LEU A 267 5.62 12.89 10.32
N CYS A 268 5.36 11.58 10.38
CA CYS A 268 5.63 10.68 9.27
C CYS A 268 4.84 11.07 8.01
N TYR A 269 3.55 11.38 8.16
CA TYR A 269 2.72 11.89 7.07
C TYR A 269 3.29 13.18 6.47
N ALA A 270 3.68 14.14 7.31
CA ALA A 270 4.26 15.39 6.84
C ALA A 270 5.56 15.14 6.05
N MET A 271 6.50 14.36 6.62
CA MET A 271 7.79 14.06 5.99
C MET A 271 7.62 13.29 4.68
N ALA A 272 6.76 12.28 4.65
CA ALA A 272 6.56 11.41 3.48
C ALA A 272 5.98 12.14 2.26
N ASN A 273 5.42 13.33 2.43
CA ASN A 273 5.01 14.17 1.30
C ASN A 273 6.19 14.80 0.54
N PHE A 274 7.33 14.95 1.19
CA PHE A 274 8.55 15.56 0.60
C PHE A 274 9.65 14.54 0.32
N ILE A 275 9.65 13.45 1.11
CA ILE A 275 10.57 12.32 0.97
C ILE A 275 9.73 11.12 0.55
N SER A 276 10.29 10.06 -0.03
CA SER A 276 9.49 8.88 -0.37
C SER A 276 8.90 8.19 0.87
N HIS A 277 7.74 7.55 0.72
CA HIS A 277 7.10 6.74 1.75
C HIS A 277 8.07 5.73 2.40
N THR A 278 8.82 5.02 1.55
CA THR A 278 9.78 4.00 1.99
C THR A 278 10.93 4.61 2.78
N ALA A 279 11.51 5.72 2.31
CA ALA A 279 12.61 6.38 3.01
C ALA A 279 12.18 6.91 4.37
N THR A 280 10.99 7.52 4.44
CA THR A 280 10.44 8.02 5.72
C THR A 280 10.18 6.89 6.70
N ALA A 281 9.56 5.79 6.26
CA ALA A 281 9.31 4.63 7.11
C ALA A 281 10.61 3.98 7.61
N ASN A 282 11.61 3.80 6.72
CA ASN A 282 12.92 3.28 7.09
C ASN A 282 13.68 4.15 8.09
N LEU A 283 13.47 5.46 8.04
CA LEU A 283 14.10 6.38 8.99
C LEU A 283 13.40 6.35 10.35
N LEU A 284 12.08 6.41 10.37
CA LEU A 284 11.33 6.64 11.61
C LEU A 284 10.98 5.35 12.36
N ILE A 285 10.65 4.26 11.66
CA ILE A 285 10.19 3.02 12.31
C ILE A 285 11.25 2.44 13.25
N PRO A 286 12.54 2.31 12.90
CA PRO A 286 13.57 1.80 13.83
C PRO A 286 13.67 2.63 15.11
N ILE A 287 13.65 3.96 14.99
CA ILE A 287 13.76 4.88 16.13
C ILE A 287 12.50 4.78 17.02
N LEU A 288 11.33 4.78 16.40
CA LEU A 288 10.05 4.71 17.11
C LEU A 288 9.77 3.31 17.69
N ALA A 289 10.33 2.25 17.10
CA ALA A 289 10.29 0.91 17.67
C ALA A 289 10.98 0.88 19.04
N LEU A 290 12.18 1.45 19.12
CA LEU A 290 12.94 1.53 20.37
C LEU A 290 12.25 2.43 21.41
N ALA A 291 11.75 3.59 20.97
CA ALA A 291 10.98 4.50 21.83
C ALA A 291 9.69 3.82 22.33
N GLY A 292 9.00 3.11 21.45
CA GLY A 292 7.78 2.36 21.77
C GLY A 292 8.02 1.25 22.79
N MET A 293 9.11 0.50 22.63
CA MET A 293 9.48 -0.56 23.61
C MET A 293 9.77 0.04 24.99
N SER A 294 10.43 1.20 25.06
CA SER A 294 10.70 1.88 26.35
C SER A 294 9.45 2.46 27.02
N ALA A 295 8.42 2.77 26.24
CA ALA A 295 7.16 3.35 26.72
C ALA A 295 5.97 2.37 26.61
N ALA A 296 6.22 1.07 26.49
CA ALA A 296 5.20 0.06 26.20
C ALA A 296 4.01 0.10 27.16
N GLU A 297 4.25 0.22 28.47
CA GLU A 297 3.20 0.31 29.49
C GLU A 297 2.33 1.55 29.28
N ASN A 298 2.93 2.71 28.95
CA ASN A 298 2.22 3.95 28.70
C ASN A 298 1.38 3.89 27.41
N LEU A 299 1.82 3.13 26.41
CA LEU A 299 1.12 2.97 25.13
C LEU A 299 -0.04 1.96 25.18
N ALA A 300 -0.02 1.03 26.12
CA ALA A 300 -1.02 -0.04 26.26
C ALA A 300 -2.49 0.47 26.22
N PRO A 301 -2.86 1.57 26.87
CA PRO A 301 -4.23 2.11 26.81
C PRO A 301 -4.67 2.56 25.40
N LEU A 302 -3.75 2.78 24.49
CA LEU A 302 -4.00 3.22 23.12
C LEU A 302 -3.69 2.14 22.08
N GLY A 303 -3.59 0.86 22.49
CA GLY A 303 -3.35 -0.27 21.61
C GLY A 303 -1.87 -0.64 21.47
N GLY A 304 -0.98 -0.08 22.30
CA GLY A 304 0.41 -0.53 22.41
C GLY A 304 1.33 -0.07 21.29
N VAL A 305 2.50 -0.73 21.23
CA VAL A 305 3.55 -0.43 20.26
C VAL A 305 3.12 -0.77 18.81
N SER A 306 2.24 -1.76 18.63
CA SER A 306 1.68 -2.08 17.33
C SER A 306 0.92 -0.88 16.73
N THR A 307 0.07 -0.22 17.51
CA THR A 307 -0.63 1.00 17.08
C THR A 307 0.35 2.11 16.68
N LEU A 308 1.44 2.27 17.43
CA LEU A 308 2.49 3.24 17.10
C LEU A 308 3.12 2.95 15.73
N LEU A 309 3.65 1.76 15.52
CA LEU A 309 4.41 1.43 14.31
C LEU A 309 3.53 1.25 13.06
N ILE A 310 2.36 0.64 13.22
CA ILE A 310 1.38 0.53 12.12
C ILE A 310 0.85 1.92 11.77
N GLY A 311 0.63 2.78 12.77
CA GLY A 311 0.22 4.16 12.56
C GLY A 311 1.25 5.00 11.80
N VAL A 312 2.55 4.79 12.05
CA VAL A 312 3.65 5.41 11.29
C VAL A 312 3.67 4.91 9.84
N ALA A 313 3.52 3.60 9.63
CA ALA A 313 3.43 3.04 8.28
C ALA A 313 2.22 3.58 7.52
N LEU A 314 1.08 3.69 8.20
CA LEU A 314 -0.14 4.29 7.67
C LEU A 314 0.05 5.76 7.31
N GLY A 315 0.64 6.56 8.21
CA GLY A 315 0.95 7.97 7.97
C GLY A 315 1.84 8.16 6.76
N SER A 316 2.87 7.32 6.61
CA SER A 316 3.73 7.31 5.43
C SER A 316 2.93 7.02 4.16
N SER A 317 2.11 5.96 4.16
CA SER A 317 1.37 5.50 2.98
C SER A 317 0.25 6.43 2.54
N LEU A 318 -0.28 7.25 3.45
CA LEU A 318 -1.31 8.26 3.17
C LEU A 318 -0.75 9.58 2.61
N ALA A 319 0.56 9.75 2.57
CA ALA A 319 1.20 10.97 2.09
C ALA A 319 1.15 11.06 0.55
N MET A 320 0.15 11.74 0.03
CA MET A 320 -0.11 11.87 -1.42
C MET A 320 -0.44 13.31 -1.85
N LEU A 321 0.16 14.32 -1.18
CA LEU A 321 -0.11 15.74 -1.45
C LEU A 321 0.47 16.23 -2.76
N LEU A 322 1.67 15.80 -3.10
CA LEU A 322 2.48 16.36 -4.18
C LEU A 322 2.75 15.30 -5.27
N PRO A 323 3.02 15.72 -6.51
CA PRO A 323 3.46 14.80 -7.55
C PRO A 323 4.70 13.98 -7.16
N ILE A 324 5.62 14.58 -6.39
CA ILE A 324 6.85 13.93 -5.92
C ILE A 324 6.65 12.99 -4.74
N SER A 325 5.49 13.04 -4.05
CA SER A 325 5.25 12.22 -2.85
C SER A 325 5.29 10.73 -3.18
N THR A 326 4.73 10.32 -4.32
CA THR A 326 4.68 8.93 -4.76
C THR A 326 4.83 8.79 -6.27
N PRO A 327 5.38 7.65 -6.78
CA PRO A 327 5.39 7.39 -8.21
C PRO A 327 4.01 7.37 -8.86
N PRO A 328 2.93 6.82 -8.26
CA PRO A 328 1.56 6.96 -8.77
C PRO A 328 1.12 8.41 -8.99
N ASN A 329 1.45 9.29 -8.03
CA ASN A 329 1.14 10.72 -8.16
C ASN A 329 1.89 11.36 -9.33
N ALA A 330 3.19 11.06 -9.46
CA ALA A 330 4.01 11.55 -10.56
C ALA A 330 3.46 11.11 -11.92
N LEU A 331 3.10 9.82 -12.05
CA LEU A 331 2.50 9.27 -13.27
C LEU A 331 1.16 9.94 -13.61
N ALA A 332 0.29 10.12 -12.64
CA ALA A 332 -0.99 10.79 -12.86
C ALA A 332 -0.80 12.27 -13.24
N HIS A 333 0.11 12.98 -12.57
CA HIS A 333 0.43 14.38 -12.89
C HIS A 333 1.07 14.53 -14.27
N SER A 334 1.91 13.59 -14.70
CA SER A 334 2.57 13.63 -16.02
C SER A 334 1.61 13.53 -17.20
N THR A 335 0.35 13.11 -16.98
CA THR A 335 -0.70 13.13 -18.00
C THR A 335 -1.10 14.55 -18.41
N GLY A 336 -0.75 15.56 -17.63
CA GLY A 336 -1.16 16.97 -17.84
C GLY A 336 -2.63 17.24 -17.55
N LEU A 337 -3.39 16.27 -17.02
CA LEU A 337 -4.83 16.38 -16.74
C LEU A 337 -5.13 16.79 -15.31
N ILE A 338 -4.14 16.80 -14.44
CA ILE A 338 -4.27 17.16 -13.01
C ILE A 338 -3.30 18.28 -12.70
N GLU A 339 -3.82 19.36 -12.12
CA GLU A 339 -2.99 20.42 -11.55
C GLU A 339 -2.47 20.01 -10.15
N GLN A 340 -1.30 20.51 -9.77
CA GLN A 340 -0.74 20.28 -8.43
C GLN A 340 -1.69 20.71 -7.32
N LYS A 341 -2.44 21.82 -7.51
CA LYS A 341 -3.44 22.31 -6.53
C LYS A 341 -4.56 21.30 -6.28
N GLU A 342 -5.02 20.63 -7.34
CA GLU A 342 -6.07 19.62 -7.26
C GLU A 342 -5.57 18.39 -6.50
N MET A 343 -4.35 17.96 -6.79
CA MET A 343 -3.69 16.87 -6.10
C MET A 343 -3.50 17.18 -4.61
N MET A 344 -2.99 18.36 -4.27
CA MET A 344 -2.85 18.82 -2.89
C MET A 344 -4.19 18.82 -2.14
N LYS A 345 -5.25 19.34 -2.76
CA LYS A 345 -6.58 19.39 -2.14
C LYS A 345 -7.10 17.99 -1.81
N VAL A 346 -7.00 17.06 -2.74
CA VAL A 346 -7.42 15.66 -2.51
C VAL A 346 -6.50 14.99 -1.48
N GLY A 347 -5.20 15.16 -1.61
CA GLY A 347 -4.22 14.57 -0.70
C GLY A 347 -4.39 15.01 0.74
N ILE A 348 -4.67 16.31 1.00
CA ILE A 348 -4.95 16.80 2.35
C ILE A 348 -6.20 16.13 2.92
N ILE A 349 -7.29 16.13 2.15
CA ILE A 349 -8.56 15.55 2.62
C ILE A 349 -8.39 14.05 2.89
N MET A 350 -7.83 13.31 1.96
CA MET A 350 -7.66 11.87 2.09
C MET A 350 -6.64 11.49 3.16
N GLY A 351 -5.54 12.26 3.27
CA GLY A 351 -4.53 12.03 4.29
C GLY A 351 -5.09 12.24 5.71
N LEU A 352 -5.78 13.35 5.95
CA LEU A 352 -6.38 13.62 7.25
C LEU A 352 -7.50 12.64 7.60
N LEU A 353 -8.41 12.35 6.65
CA LEU A 353 -9.44 11.31 6.84
C LEU A 353 -8.83 9.96 7.16
N GLY A 354 -7.82 9.56 6.38
CA GLY A 354 -7.15 8.28 6.56
C GLY A 354 -6.43 8.18 7.91
N LEU A 355 -5.75 9.25 8.36
CA LEU A 355 -5.11 9.30 9.67
C LEU A 355 -6.13 9.19 10.81
N VAL A 356 -7.19 10.01 10.78
CA VAL A 356 -8.21 10.01 11.83
C VAL A 356 -8.90 8.64 11.94
N LEU A 357 -9.39 8.11 10.82
CA LEU A 357 -10.06 6.81 10.80
C LEU A 357 -9.10 5.66 11.09
N GLY A 358 -7.88 5.72 10.53
CA GLY A 358 -6.87 4.70 10.74
C GLY A 358 -6.47 4.58 12.21
N TYR A 359 -6.17 5.69 12.87
CA TYR A 359 -5.86 5.66 14.30
C TYR A 359 -7.05 5.24 15.16
N ALA A 360 -8.27 5.67 14.83
CA ALA A 360 -9.46 5.20 15.53
C ALA A 360 -9.59 3.67 15.46
N ILE A 361 -9.40 3.08 14.27
CA ILE A 361 -9.43 1.62 14.08
C ILE A 361 -8.26 0.95 14.81
N LEU A 362 -7.02 1.45 14.64
CA LEU A 362 -5.84 0.86 15.26
C LEU A 362 -5.90 0.85 16.80
N ILE A 363 -6.42 1.91 17.41
CA ILE A 363 -6.62 1.97 18.87
C ILE A 363 -7.66 0.93 19.32
N VAL A 364 -8.76 0.79 18.58
CA VAL A 364 -9.80 -0.20 18.91
C VAL A 364 -9.27 -1.63 18.75
N VAL A 365 -8.61 -1.90 17.65
CA VAL A 365 -8.06 -3.21 17.30
C VAL A 365 -6.91 -3.61 18.24
N GLY A 366 -6.01 -2.67 18.55
CA GLY A 366 -4.94 -2.88 19.52
C GLY A 366 -5.44 -3.17 20.93
N LYS A 367 -6.49 -2.44 21.40
CA LYS A 367 -7.15 -2.74 22.67
C LYS A 367 -7.84 -4.11 22.70
N ALA A 368 -8.32 -4.56 21.56
CA ALA A 368 -8.93 -5.88 21.41
C ALA A 368 -7.90 -7.03 21.30
N GLY A 369 -6.61 -6.70 21.29
CA GLY A 369 -5.54 -7.70 21.17
C GLY A 369 -5.47 -8.37 19.79
N LEU A 370 -5.98 -7.69 18.75
CA LEU A 370 -5.93 -8.19 17.38
C LEU A 370 -4.62 -7.82 16.66
N PHE A 371 -3.79 -6.97 17.28
CA PHE A 371 -2.42 -6.66 16.87
C PHE A 371 -1.49 -6.65 18.07
#